data_6821707b93dd9b9d48fba1da537ce585
#
_entry.id   6821707b93dd9b9d48fba1da537ce585
#
_cell.length_a   1.000
_cell.length_b   1.000
_cell.length_c   1.000
_cell.angle_alpha   90.00
_cell.angle_beta   90.00
_cell.angle_gamma   90.00
#
_symmetry.space_group_name_H-M   'P 1'
#
loop_
_entity.id
_entity.type
_entity.pdbx_description
1 polymer ?
#
loop_
_entity_poly.entity_id
_entity_poly.type
_entity_poly.pdbx_seq_one_letter_code
_entity_poly.pdbx_strand_id
1 'polypeptide(L)'
;MYEKFGQFIDGKWQQSSSGETYEVINPATEEIIGKASKANSKDIQRALKSAEKGLEIWRNTSPWERSKVIRKISELMRKKVDTLSKWLTLEVGKPLTEGAGEVGGAADIFEWNSEETKRIFGEINQSRFPNTKIHVIYQPVGVVAALVPWNFPVILASRKISTALAAGCSVIVKPDVITPGSVMEIVDICKEAGVPPGVVNLLSGDPAAISSELIQSDIIKKISITGSRSEEHTSE
;
A
#
# COMPACT_ATOMS: atom_id res chain seq x y z
N MET A 1 8.85 19.18 2.75
CA MET A 1 8.23 18.11 1.94
C MET A 1 7.38 17.18 2.82
N TYR A 2 7.86 16.77 3.98
CA TYR A 2 7.16 15.84 4.89
C TYR A 2 6.02 16.46 5.71
N GLU A 3 5.93 17.77 5.81
CA GLU A 3 5.01 18.51 6.69
C GLU A 3 3.52 18.16 6.50
N LYS A 4 3.14 17.82 5.27
CA LYS A 4 1.77 17.42 4.94
C LYS A 4 1.46 15.96 5.29
N PHE A 5 2.48 15.16 5.58
CA PHE A 5 2.37 13.74 5.82
C PHE A 5 2.46 13.38 7.30
N GLY A 6 2.06 12.18 7.61
CA GLY A 6 2.10 11.56 8.92
C GLY A 6 1.71 10.10 8.78
N GLN A 7 0.93 9.58 9.72
CA GLN A 7 0.21 8.32 9.54
C GLN A 7 -1.03 8.58 8.68
N PHE A 8 -1.29 7.74 7.70
CA PHE A 8 -2.54 7.83 6.91
C PHE A 8 -3.54 6.81 7.44
N ILE A 9 -4.54 7.30 8.15
CA ILE A 9 -5.54 6.46 8.80
C ILE A 9 -6.93 7.04 8.52
N ASP A 10 -7.85 6.19 8.11
CA ASP A 10 -9.25 6.56 7.83
C ASP A 10 -9.38 7.74 6.85
N GLY A 11 -8.59 7.68 5.78
CA GLY A 11 -8.60 8.69 4.70
C GLY A 11 -7.95 10.03 5.05
N LYS A 12 -7.25 10.14 6.19
CA LYS A 12 -6.67 11.39 6.67
C LYS A 12 -5.20 11.24 7.07
N TRP A 13 -4.39 12.23 6.69
CA TRP A 13 -3.05 12.40 7.23
C TRP A 13 -3.14 12.97 8.65
N GLN A 14 -2.39 12.39 9.57
CA GLN A 14 -2.35 12.80 10.97
C GLN A 14 -1.01 12.46 11.60
N GLN A 15 -0.53 13.31 12.47
CA GLN A 15 0.68 13.01 13.21
C GLN A 15 0.48 11.82 14.15
N SER A 16 1.58 11.15 14.52
CA SER A 16 1.52 10.10 15.52
C SER A 16 0.90 10.62 16.82
N SER A 17 0.16 9.77 17.49
CA SER A 17 -0.46 10.09 18.80
C SER A 17 0.58 10.35 19.91
N SER A 18 1.86 9.96 19.71
CA SER A 18 2.98 10.30 20.60
C SER A 18 3.64 11.63 20.24
N GLY A 19 3.43 12.14 19.03
CA GLY A 19 4.17 13.28 18.48
C GLY A 19 5.62 12.96 18.09
N GLU A 20 6.07 11.69 18.24
CA GLU A 20 7.42 11.29 17.87
C GLU A 20 7.63 11.32 16.36
N THR A 21 8.84 11.71 15.96
CA THR A 21 9.31 11.74 14.57
C THR A 21 10.69 11.12 14.45
N TYR A 22 11.09 10.79 13.23
CA TYR A 22 12.45 10.39 12.88
C TYR A 22 12.94 11.18 11.65
N GLU A 23 14.23 11.34 11.54
CA GLU A 23 14.86 12.07 10.44
C GLU A 23 15.01 11.19 9.22
N VAL A 24 14.75 11.76 8.04
CA VAL A 24 15.02 11.14 6.75
C VAL A 24 16.16 11.87 6.08
N ILE A 25 17.14 11.11 5.62
CA ILE A 25 18.44 11.61 5.15
C ILE A 25 18.55 11.38 3.64
N ASN A 26 19.04 12.36 2.91
CA ASN A 26 19.44 12.20 1.52
C ASN A 26 20.76 11.41 1.45
N PRO A 27 20.80 10.22 0.84
CA PRO A 27 22.01 9.39 0.82
C PRO A 27 23.16 9.99 -0.02
N ALA A 28 22.86 10.95 -0.90
CA ALA A 28 23.89 11.58 -1.74
C ALA A 28 24.59 12.76 -1.06
N THR A 29 23.91 13.46 -0.14
CA THR A 29 24.45 14.67 0.52
C THR A 29 24.60 14.50 2.03
N GLU A 30 24.06 13.42 2.60
CA GLU A 30 23.95 13.15 4.04
C GLU A 30 23.15 14.22 4.81
N GLU A 31 22.44 15.09 4.10
CA GLU A 31 21.59 16.12 4.71
C GLU A 31 20.22 15.58 5.10
N ILE A 32 19.67 16.10 6.18
CA ILE A 32 18.31 15.82 6.61
C ILE A 32 17.33 16.51 5.64
N ILE A 33 16.53 15.74 4.91
CA ILE A 33 15.51 16.22 3.97
C ILE A 33 14.14 16.44 4.61
N GLY A 34 13.98 15.97 5.82
CA GLY A 34 12.77 16.19 6.61
C GLY A 34 12.62 15.23 7.77
N LYS A 35 11.46 15.33 8.44
CA LYS A 35 11.10 14.45 9.56
C LYS A 35 9.78 13.73 9.24
N ALA A 36 9.79 12.41 9.37
CA ALA A 36 8.61 11.58 9.22
C ALA A 36 8.05 11.21 10.60
N SER A 37 6.73 11.08 10.68
CA SER A 37 6.01 10.73 11.90
C SER A 37 6.26 9.27 12.26
N LYS A 38 6.50 8.97 13.55
CA LYS A 38 6.77 7.62 14.06
C LYS A 38 5.53 7.06 14.76
N ALA A 39 4.90 6.06 14.13
CA ALA A 39 3.72 5.39 14.67
C ALA A 39 4.02 4.69 16.01
N ASN A 40 3.08 4.73 16.92
CA ASN A 40 3.07 3.93 18.14
C ASN A 40 1.93 2.89 18.09
N SER A 41 1.82 2.06 19.13
CA SER A 41 0.80 1.00 19.20
C SER A 41 -0.63 1.54 19.08
N LYS A 42 -0.95 2.73 19.59
CA LYS A 42 -2.28 3.34 19.44
C LYS A 42 -2.61 3.65 17.99
N ASP A 43 -1.63 4.13 17.24
CA ASP A 43 -1.78 4.42 15.80
C ASP A 43 -1.97 3.14 15.01
N ILE A 44 -1.22 2.08 15.33
CA ILE A 44 -1.33 0.75 14.72
C ILE A 44 -2.73 0.18 14.96
N GLN A 45 -3.21 0.19 16.20
CA GLN A 45 -4.55 -0.30 16.52
C GLN A 45 -5.66 0.50 15.81
N ARG A 46 -5.48 1.82 15.63
CA ARG A 46 -6.42 2.66 14.87
C ARG A 46 -6.41 2.31 13.38
N ALA A 47 -5.23 2.06 12.81
CA ALA A 47 -5.09 1.67 11.41
C ALA A 47 -5.71 0.28 11.16
N LEU A 48 -5.53 -0.68 12.06
CA LEU A 48 -6.16 -2.00 11.99
C LEU A 48 -7.69 -1.89 11.97
N LYS A 49 -8.29 -1.16 12.92
CA LYS A 49 -9.74 -0.94 12.96
C LYS A 49 -10.25 -0.17 11.73
N SER A 50 -9.47 0.78 11.24
CA SER A 50 -9.80 1.52 10.01
C SER A 50 -9.79 0.60 8.78
N ALA A 51 -8.77 -0.26 8.67
CA ALA A 51 -8.66 -1.19 7.55
C ALA A 51 -9.79 -2.24 7.55
N GLU A 52 -10.23 -2.70 8.71
CA GLU A 52 -11.38 -3.61 8.84
C GLU A 52 -12.67 -2.95 8.34
N LYS A 53 -12.93 -1.70 8.72
CA LYS A 53 -14.08 -0.93 8.20
C LYS A 53 -13.96 -0.66 6.70
N GLY A 54 -12.78 -0.30 6.24
CA GLY A 54 -12.50 -0.09 4.81
C GLY A 54 -12.72 -1.35 3.98
N LEU A 55 -12.38 -2.52 4.52
CA LEU A 55 -12.62 -3.81 3.89
C LEU A 55 -14.11 -4.02 3.59
N GLU A 56 -15.00 -3.73 4.56
CA GLU A 56 -16.43 -3.90 4.37
C GLU A 56 -16.98 -3.00 3.26
N ILE A 57 -16.45 -1.81 3.10
CA ILE A 57 -16.82 -0.92 2.00
C ILE A 57 -16.30 -1.48 0.67
N TRP A 58 -15.02 -1.83 0.62
CA TRP A 58 -14.35 -2.16 -0.63
C TRP A 58 -14.72 -3.52 -1.19
N ARG A 59 -14.92 -4.53 -0.34
CA ARG A 59 -15.38 -5.86 -0.76
C ARG A 59 -16.77 -5.84 -1.38
N ASN A 60 -17.62 -4.89 -0.95
CA ASN A 60 -18.96 -4.69 -1.49
C ASN A 60 -19.00 -3.71 -2.67
N THR A 61 -17.88 -3.06 -3.01
CA THR A 61 -17.75 -2.22 -4.21
C THR A 61 -17.59 -3.11 -5.43
N SER A 62 -18.38 -2.86 -6.48
CA SER A 62 -18.33 -3.70 -7.68
C SER A 62 -16.94 -3.70 -8.33
N PRO A 63 -16.52 -4.80 -9.00
CA PRO A 63 -15.25 -4.84 -9.73
C PRO A 63 -15.10 -3.71 -10.75
N TRP A 64 -16.20 -3.26 -11.35
CA TRP A 64 -16.20 -2.16 -12.31
C TRP A 64 -15.87 -0.82 -11.67
N GLU A 65 -16.42 -0.53 -10.51
CA GLU A 65 -16.12 0.69 -9.77
C GLU A 65 -14.68 0.64 -9.20
N ARG A 66 -14.25 -0.48 -8.65
CA ARG A 66 -12.85 -0.66 -8.22
C ARG A 66 -11.88 -0.43 -9.38
N SER A 67 -12.17 -1.00 -10.55
CA SER A 67 -11.36 -0.81 -11.77
C SER A 67 -11.22 0.65 -12.15
N LYS A 68 -12.30 1.45 -12.11
CA LYS A 68 -12.25 2.89 -12.41
C LYS A 68 -11.33 3.65 -11.45
N VAL A 69 -11.45 3.37 -10.15
CA VAL A 69 -10.61 4.02 -9.14
C VAL A 69 -9.14 3.65 -9.33
N ILE A 70 -8.84 2.35 -9.52
CA ILE A 70 -7.47 1.86 -9.71
C ILE A 70 -6.85 2.44 -10.98
N ARG A 71 -7.60 2.54 -12.07
CA ARG A 71 -7.13 3.19 -13.31
C ARG A 71 -6.82 4.67 -13.09
N LYS A 72 -7.66 5.38 -12.34
CA LYS A 72 -7.42 6.78 -12.03
C LYS A 72 -6.15 6.99 -11.20
N ILE A 73 -5.76 6.03 -10.35
CA ILE A 73 -4.46 6.08 -9.65
C ILE A 73 -3.32 6.05 -10.68
N SER A 74 -3.33 5.13 -11.65
CA SER A 74 -2.33 5.09 -12.73
C SER A 74 -2.24 6.43 -13.49
N GLU A 75 -3.36 6.98 -13.88
CA GLU A 75 -3.41 8.27 -14.60
C GLU A 75 -2.82 9.43 -13.76
N LEU A 76 -3.13 9.47 -12.47
CA LEU A 76 -2.59 10.49 -11.56
C LEU A 76 -1.09 10.29 -11.32
N MET A 77 -0.60 9.06 -11.21
CA MET A 77 0.83 8.77 -11.10
C MET A 77 1.60 9.28 -12.32
N ARG A 78 1.09 9.04 -13.55
CA ARG A 78 1.70 9.57 -14.79
C ARG A 78 1.73 11.09 -14.80
N LYS A 79 0.68 11.77 -14.29
CA LYS A 79 0.65 13.22 -14.17
C LYS A 79 1.61 13.78 -13.13
N LYS A 80 1.92 12.99 -12.10
CA LYS A 80 2.80 13.38 -11.00
C LYS A 80 4.20 12.75 -11.09
N VAL A 81 4.62 12.32 -12.29
CA VAL A 81 5.92 11.67 -12.50
C VAL A 81 7.08 12.50 -11.95
N ASP A 82 7.10 13.80 -12.19
CA ASP A 82 8.16 14.70 -11.71
C ASP A 82 8.22 14.77 -10.18
N THR A 83 7.07 14.78 -9.52
CA THR A 83 6.98 14.80 -8.06
C THR A 83 7.51 13.51 -7.46
N LEU A 84 7.04 12.35 -7.96
CA LEU A 84 7.46 11.03 -7.50
C LEU A 84 8.94 10.77 -7.79
N SER A 85 9.46 11.18 -8.96
CA SER A 85 10.86 11.04 -9.32
C SER A 85 11.77 11.86 -8.40
N LYS A 86 11.35 13.07 -8.02
CA LYS A 86 12.09 13.89 -7.04
C LYS A 86 12.16 13.22 -5.67
N TRP A 87 11.08 12.60 -5.21
CA TRP A 87 11.10 11.81 -3.99
C TRP A 87 12.13 10.68 -4.07
N LEU A 88 12.13 9.90 -5.18
CA LEU A 88 13.08 8.82 -5.40
C LEU A 88 14.53 9.31 -5.44
N THR A 89 14.79 10.45 -6.06
CA THR A 89 16.14 11.03 -6.07
C THR A 89 16.58 11.45 -4.67
N LEU A 90 15.70 12.07 -3.90
CA LEU A 90 16.05 12.56 -2.57
C LEU A 90 16.18 11.46 -1.52
N GLU A 91 15.34 10.41 -1.59
CA GLU A 91 15.30 9.33 -0.58
C GLU A 91 16.20 8.14 -0.94
N VAL A 92 16.29 7.79 -2.23
CA VAL A 92 17.03 6.60 -2.71
C VAL A 92 18.38 6.96 -3.35
N GLY A 93 18.53 8.21 -3.77
CA GLY A 93 19.71 8.66 -4.53
C GLY A 93 19.68 8.30 -6.02
N LYS A 94 18.53 7.91 -6.56
CA LYS A 94 18.40 7.58 -7.98
C LYS A 94 18.48 8.82 -8.88
N PRO A 95 19.05 8.72 -10.08
CA PRO A 95 18.91 9.75 -11.11
C PRO A 95 17.41 9.99 -11.43
N LEU A 96 17.05 11.25 -11.71
CA LEU A 96 15.64 11.59 -12.03
C LEU A 96 15.07 10.76 -13.19
N THR A 97 15.88 10.41 -14.18
CA THR A 97 15.47 9.58 -15.32
C THR A 97 15.11 8.16 -14.91
N GLU A 98 15.88 7.55 -13.99
CA GLU A 98 15.59 6.23 -13.45
C GLU A 98 14.36 6.28 -12.54
N GLY A 99 14.23 7.35 -11.73
CA GLY A 99 13.04 7.61 -10.93
C GLY A 99 11.78 7.71 -11.79
N ALA A 100 11.85 8.43 -12.92
CA ALA A 100 10.74 8.52 -13.87
C ALA A 100 10.38 7.15 -14.48
N GLY A 101 11.39 6.34 -14.80
CA GLY A 101 11.18 4.96 -15.26
C GLY A 101 10.48 4.09 -14.22
N GLU A 102 10.88 4.18 -12.96
CA GLU A 102 10.22 3.45 -11.87
C GLU A 102 8.76 3.87 -11.70
N VAL A 103 8.48 5.17 -11.75
CA VAL A 103 7.11 5.70 -11.68
C VAL A 103 6.26 5.23 -12.86
N GLY A 104 6.83 5.22 -14.07
CA GLY A 104 6.15 4.70 -15.25
C GLY A 104 5.75 3.24 -15.09
N GLY A 105 6.69 2.38 -14.70
CA GLY A 105 6.40 0.97 -14.44
C GLY A 105 5.41 0.74 -13.30
N ALA A 106 5.43 1.59 -12.28
CA ALA A 106 4.45 1.53 -11.19
C ALA A 106 3.04 1.92 -11.65
N ALA A 107 2.93 2.93 -12.53
CA ALA A 107 1.66 3.31 -13.15
C ALA A 107 1.10 2.19 -14.05
N ASP A 108 1.96 1.50 -14.80
CA ASP A 108 1.58 0.35 -15.64
C ASP A 108 1.02 -0.80 -14.78
N ILE A 109 1.59 -1.04 -13.60
CA ILE A 109 1.10 -2.06 -12.66
C ILE A 109 -0.31 -1.72 -12.15
N PHE A 110 -0.59 -0.46 -11.80
CA PHE A 110 -1.95 -0.03 -11.44
C PHE A 110 -2.91 -0.17 -12.62
N GLU A 111 -2.50 0.20 -13.81
CA GLU A 111 -3.31 0.04 -15.03
C GLU A 111 -3.64 -1.43 -15.28
N TRP A 112 -2.64 -2.32 -15.26
CA TRP A 112 -2.83 -3.76 -15.39
C TRP A 112 -3.83 -4.30 -14.38
N ASN A 113 -3.62 -4.00 -13.10
CA ASN A 113 -4.52 -4.47 -12.04
C ASN A 113 -5.93 -3.88 -12.14
N SER A 114 -6.10 -2.69 -12.70
CA SER A 114 -7.43 -2.14 -12.99
C SER A 114 -8.21 -3.00 -13.97
N GLU A 115 -7.52 -3.58 -14.94
CA GLU A 115 -8.13 -4.48 -15.93
C GLU A 115 -8.38 -5.87 -15.36
N GLU A 116 -7.41 -6.42 -14.62
CA GLU A 116 -7.56 -7.73 -13.96
C GLU A 116 -8.68 -7.74 -12.92
N THR A 117 -8.98 -6.61 -12.28
CA THR A 117 -10.11 -6.49 -11.33
C THR A 117 -11.42 -7.03 -11.90
N LYS A 118 -11.66 -6.84 -13.20
CA LYS A 118 -12.87 -7.29 -13.91
C LYS A 118 -12.82 -8.74 -14.36
N ARG A 119 -11.67 -9.40 -14.25
CA ARG A 119 -11.42 -10.77 -14.74
C ARG A 119 -11.29 -11.81 -13.63
N ILE A 120 -11.62 -11.46 -12.41
CA ILE A 120 -11.66 -12.41 -11.29
C ILE A 120 -12.95 -13.25 -11.42
N PHE A 121 -12.93 -14.17 -12.39
CA PHE A 121 -14.07 -15.03 -12.68
C PHE A 121 -14.07 -16.27 -11.79
N GLY A 122 -15.27 -16.76 -11.46
CA GLY A 122 -15.45 -18.08 -10.87
C GLY A 122 -15.61 -19.16 -11.94
N GLU A 123 -15.79 -20.39 -11.48
CA GLU A 123 -15.96 -21.57 -12.33
C GLU A 123 -17.22 -22.32 -11.95
N ILE A 124 -17.83 -23.00 -12.94
CA ILE A 124 -18.92 -23.95 -12.72
C ILE A 124 -18.48 -25.30 -13.27
N ASN A 125 -18.26 -26.26 -12.37
CA ASN A 125 -17.77 -27.58 -12.67
C ASN A 125 -18.86 -28.63 -12.50
N GLN A 126 -18.78 -29.73 -13.28
CA GLN A 126 -19.65 -30.87 -13.08
C GLN A 126 -19.23 -31.65 -11.84
N SER A 127 -20.22 -32.06 -11.06
CA SER A 127 -20.00 -32.98 -9.95
C SER A 127 -20.02 -34.45 -10.45
N ARG A 128 -19.40 -35.34 -9.70
CA ARG A 128 -19.57 -36.79 -9.89
C ARG A 128 -20.97 -37.29 -9.59
N PHE A 129 -21.77 -36.49 -8.88
CA PHE A 129 -23.16 -36.82 -8.55
C PHE A 129 -24.11 -36.28 -9.62
N PRO A 130 -25.12 -37.03 -10.05
CA PRO A 130 -26.15 -36.55 -10.98
C PRO A 130 -26.85 -35.29 -10.43
N ASN A 131 -27.25 -34.39 -11.32
CA ASN A 131 -28.01 -33.18 -10.99
C ASN A 131 -27.33 -32.22 -10.00
N THR A 132 -26.01 -32.34 -9.80
CA THR A 132 -25.21 -31.50 -8.91
C THR A 132 -24.15 -30.75 -9.70
N LYS A 133 -23.95 -29.45 -9.39
CA LYS A 133 -22.87 -28.63 -9.94
C LYS A 133 -22.03 -28.01 -8.81
N ILE A 134 -20.76 -27.84 -9.06
CA ILE A 134 -19.81 -27.20 -8.14
C ILE A 134 -19.57 -25.79 -8.64
N HIS A 135 -19.85 -24.80 -7.79
CA HIS A 135 -19.55 -23.40 -8.06
C HIS A 135 -18.29 -23.00 -7.28
N VAL A 136 -17.28 -22.52 -7.99
CA VAL A 136 -16.05 -21.94 -7.40
C VAL A 136 -16.18 -20.42 -7.51
N ILE A 137 -16.11 -19.73 -6.39
CA ILE A 137 -16.15 -18.26 -6.31
C ILE A 137 -14.90 -17.75 -5.63
N TYR A 138 -14.37 -16.63 -6.10
CA TYR A 138 -13.25 -15.93 -5.45
C TYR A 138 -13.76 -14.80 -4.58
N GLN A 139 -13.24 -14.69 -3.37
CA GLN A 139 -13.58 -13.65 -2.41
C GLN A 139 -12.31 -12.94 -1.91
N PRO A 140 -12.41 -11.64 -1.54
CA PRO A 140 -11.30 -10.96 -0.87
C PRO A 140 -10.83 -11.71 0.38
N VAL A 141 -9.53 -11.92 0.51
CA VAL A 141 -8.96 -12.64 1.66
C VAL A 141 -9.14 -11.86 2.98
N GLY A 142 -9.22 -10.53 2.92
CA GLY A 142 -9.36 -9.67 4.09
C GLY A 142 -8.41 -8.48 4.08
N VAL A 143 -7.97 -8.06 5.26
CA VAL A 143 -6.99 -6.96 5.41
C VAL A 143 -5.59 -7.48 5.10
N VAL A 144 -4.85 -6.72 4.28
CA VAL A 144 -3.48 -7.03 3.85
C VAL A 144 -2.49 -6.12 4.56
N ALA A 145 -1.43 -6.67 5.15
CA ALA A 145 -0.24 -5.91 5.55
C ALA A 145 0.78 -5.93 4.40
N ALA A 146 1.17 -4.75 3.92
CA ALA A 146 2.11 -4.56 2.81
C ALA A 146 3.42 -3.95 3.33
N LEU A 147 4.47 -4.76 3.49
CA LEU A 147 5.78 -4.34 3.95
C LEU A 147 6.66 -4.06 2.72
N VAL A 148 7.14 -2.82 2.61
CA VAL A 148 7.81 -2.29 1.41
C VAL A 148 9.25 -1.92 1.74
N PRO A 149 10.27 -2.44 1.02
CA PRO A 149 11.66 -2.07 1.21
C PRO A 149 12.02 -0.77 0.46
N TRP A 150 13.22 -0.28 0.72
CA TRP A 150 13.73 1.02 0.28
C TRP A 150 14.21 1.10 -1.19
N ASN A 151 14.64 -0.02 -1.78
CA ASN A 151 15.39 0.00 -3.05
C ASN A 151 14.57 0.37 -4.30
N PHE A 152 13.28 -0.01 -4.33
CA PHE A 152 12.31 0.34 -5.37
C PHE A 152 10.96 0.67 -4.72
N PRO A 153 10.89 1.71 -3.87
CA PRO A 153 9.74 1.93 -2.99
C PRO A 153 8.45 2.18 -3.74
N VAL A 154 8.51 2.90 -4.88
CA VAL A 154 7.31 3.24 -5.68
C VAL A 154 6.75 2.01 -6.38
N ILE A 155 7.58 1.24 -7.09
CA ILE A 155 7.08 0.07 -7.83
C ILE A 155 6.66 -1.07 -6.89
N LEU A 156 7.38 -1.29 -5.79
CA LEU A 156 7.07 -2.37 -4.84
C LEU A 156 5.82 -2.06 -4.00
N ALA A 157 5.62 -0.81 -3.59
CA ALA A 157 4.37 -0.37 -2.99
C ALA A 157 3.19 -0.52 -3.96
N SER A 158 3.38 -0.09 -5.21
CA SER A 158 2.35 -0.16 -6.24
C SER A 158 1.90 -1.60 -6.52
N ARG A 159 2.82 -2.56 -6.59
CA ARG A 159 2.48 -3.99 -6.73
C ARG A 159 1.58 -4.48 -5.62
N LYS A 160 1.89 -4.14 -4.37
CA LYS A 160 1.14 -4.61 -3.21
C LYS A 160 -0.21 -3.92 -3.07
N ILE A 161 -0.24 -2.59 -3.21
CA ILE A 161 -1.46 -1.79 -3.09
C ILE A 161 -2.44 -2.13 -4.21
N SER A 162 -2.00 -2.08 -5.47
CA SER A 162 -2.90 -2.28 -6.62
C SER A 162 -3.51 -3.68 -6.65
N THR A 163 -2.73 -4.71 -6.33
CA THR A 163 -3.22 -6.10 -6.26
C THR A 163 -4.22 -6.30 -5.13
N ALA A 164 -3.95 -5.73 -3.94
CA ALA A 164 -4.91 -5.79 -2.83
C ALA A 164 -6.22 -5.09 -3.19
N LEU A 165 -6.15 -3.90 -3.79
CA LEU A 165 -7.33 -3.16 -4.23
C LEU A 165 -8.10 -3.92 -5.32
N ALA A 166 -7.42 -4.49 -6.32
CA ALA A 166 -8.03 -5.27 -7.38
C ALA A 166 -8.81 -6.48 -6.83
N ALA A 167 -8.22 -7.18 -5.87
CA ALA A 167 -8.86 -8.33 -5.20
C ALA A 167 -10.03 -7.94 -4.27
N GLY A 168 -10.26 -6.64 -4.02
CA GLY A 168 -11.32 -6.17 -3.10
C GLY A 168 -10.90 -6.18 -1.63
N CYS A 169 -9.60 -6.23 -1.34
CA CYS A 169 -9.02 -6.19 -0.01
C CYS A 169 -8.73 -4.74 0.43
N SER A 170 -8.73 -4.48 1.73
CA SER A 170 -8.09 -3.29 2.28
C SER A 170 -6.61 -3.57 2.57
N VAL A 171 -5.80 -2.50 2.71
CA VAL A 171 -4.36 -2.63 2.89
C VAL A 171 -3.82 -1.62 3.90
N ILE A 172 -2.90 -2.08 4.75
CA ILE A 172 -2.04 -1.24 5.59
C ILE A 172 -0.64 -1.33 5.00
N VAL A 173 -0.13 -0.19 4.54
CA VAL A 173 1.20 -0.09 3.94
C VAL A 173 2.21 0.37 4.98
N LYS A 174 3.31 -0.35 5.12
CA LYS A 174 4.46 0.05 5.92
C LYS A 174 5.63 0.29 4.97
N PRO A 175 5.97 1.55 4.66
CA PRO A 175 7.17 1.88 3.89
C PRO A 175 8.44 1.65 4.73
N ASP A 176 9.58 1.54 4.08
CA ASP A 176 10.85 1.60 4.77
C ASP A 176 11.05 2.99 5.43
N VAL A 177 11.77 3.03 6.54
CA VAL A 177 12.08 4.27 7.26
C VAL A 177 12.99 5.20 6.45
N ILE A 178 13.74 4.66 5.51
CA ILE A 178 14.66 5.42 4.64
C ILE A 178 13.87 6.12 3.53
N THR A 179 12.78 5.53 3.03
CA THR A 179 12.05 5.99 1.84
C THR A 179 10.54 6.13 2.07
N PRO A 180 10.10 6.83 3.14
CA PRO A 180 8.69 6.91 3.43
C PRO A 180 7.91 7.86 2.51
N GLY A 181 8.50 8.97 2.07
CA GLY A 181 7.82 10.05 1.37
C GLY A 181 7.32 9.66 -0.02
N SER A 182 8.12 8.88 -0.76
CA SER A 182 7.72 8.35 -2.07
C SER A 182 6.48 7.45 -1.98
N VAL A 183 6.38 6.62 -0.95
CA VAL A 183 5.21 5.76 -0.70
C VAL A 183 4.03 6.57 -0.14
N MET A 184 4.29 7.58 0.70
CA MET A 184 3.27 8.51 1.20
C MET A 184 2.60 9.25 0.04
N GLU A 185 3.36 9.69 -0.98
CA GLU A 185 2.80 10.34 -2.17
C GLU A 185 1.88 9.37 -2.96
N ILE A 186 2.22 8.07 -3.06
CA ILE A 186 1.32 7.08 -3.68
C ILE A 186 0.00 6.98 -2.92
N VAL A 187 0.05 6.96 -1.58
CA VAL A 187 -1.15 6.90 -0.75
C VAL A 187 -1.99 8.17 -0.88
N ASP A 188 -1.35 9.34 -1.01
CA ASP A 188 -2.05 10.59 -1.29
C ASP A 188 -2.73 10.57 -2.67
N ILE A 189 -2.08 9.98 -3.68
CA ILE A 189 -2.66 9.72 -5.00
C ILE A 189 -3.86 8.76 -4.90
N CYS A 190 -3.80 7.71 -4.08
CA CYS A 190 -4.94 6.83 -3.84
C CYS A 190 -6.14 7.59 -3.28
N LYS A 191 -5.91 8.49 -2.32
CA LYS A 191 -6.94 9.38 -1.77
C LYS A 191 -7.53 10.29 -2.86
N GLU A 192 -6.69 10.95 -3.66
CA GLU A 192 -7.11 11.84 -4.75
C GLU A 192 -7.93 11.09 -5.83
N ALA A 193 -7.58 9.83 -6.09
CA ALA A 193 -8.30 8.96 -7.01
C ALA A 193 -9.70 8.56 -6.52
N GLY A 194 -9.98 8.75 -5.24
CA GLY A 194 -11.28 8.43 -4.64
C GLY A 194 -11.34 7.07 -3.96
N VAL A 195 -10.20 6.51 -3.54
CA VAL A 195 -10.18 5.33 -2.67
C VAL A 195 -10.89 5.68 -1.35
N PRO A 196 -11.92 4.92 -0.93
CA PRO A 196 -12.67 5.23 0.28
C PRO A 196 -11.81 5.22 1.56
N PRO A 197 -12.17 6.00 2.59
CA PRO A 197 -11.51 5.96 3.89
C PRO A 197 -11.38 4.53 4.44
N GLY A 198 -10.24 4.21 5.03
CA GLY A 198 -9.96 2.90 5.60
C GLY A 198 -9.50 1.82 4.61
N VAL A 199 -9.76 1.95 3.31
CA VAL A 199 -9.35 0.94 2.31
C VAL A 199 -7.83 0.90 2.15
N VAL A 200 -7.18 2.06 2.13
CA VAL A 200 -5.72 2.18 2.20
C VAL A 200 -5.36 2.93 3.48
N ASN A 201 -4.44 2.38 4.25
CA ASN A 201 -3.83 3.02 5.40
C ASN A 201 -2.30 2.94 5.26
N LEU A 202 -1.58 3.86 5.91
CA LEU A 202 -0.12 3.85 5.93
C LEU A 202 0.38 4.10 7.35
N LEU A 203 1.32 3.28 7.78
CA LEU A 203 2.03 3.42 9.05
C LEU A 203 3.53 3.55 8.79
N SER A 204 4.10 4.66 9.25
CA SER A 204 5.53 4.97 9.15
C SER A 204 6.15 4.98 10.54
N GLY A 205 7.34 4.42 10.71
CA GLY A 205 8.02 4.34 11.99
C GLY A 205 8.85 3.08 12.16
N ASP A 206 9.06 2.66 13.40
CA ASP A 206 9.90 1.50 13.73
C ASP A 206 9.47 0.22 13.02
N PRO A 207 10.34 -0.40 12.21
CA PRO A 207 9.98 -1.57 11.42
C PRO A 207 9.55 -2.76 12.27
N ALA A 208 10.31 -3.06 13.34
CA ALA A 208 10.05 -4.22 14.19
C ALA A 208 8.75 -4.06 14.98
N ALA A 209 8.52 -2.88 15.56
CA ALA A 209 7.32 -2.60 16.33
C ALA A 209 6.06 -2.70 15.46
N ILE A 210 6.07 -2.06 14.27
CA ILE A 210 4.90 -2.05 13.38
C ILE A 210 4.66 -3.46 12.80
N SER A 211 5.69 -4.13 12.27
CA SER A 211 5.51 -5.43 11.66
C SER A 211 5.06 -6.49 12.67
N SER A 212 5.63 -6.51 13.86
CA SER A 212 5.25 -7.45 14.92
C SER A 212 3.77 -7.31 15.31
N GLU A 213 3.28 -6.07 15.55
CA GLU A 213 1.87 -5.87 15.87
C GLU A 213 0.93 -6.22 14.70
N LEU A 214 1.32 -5.92 13.47
CA LEU A 214 0.53 -6.29 12.30
C LEU A 214 0.46 -7.81 12.11
N ILE A 215 1.60 -8.52 12.27
CA ILE A 215 1.68 -9.99 12.12
C ILE A 215 0.86 -10.70 13.19
N GLN A 216 0.88 -10.22 14.42
CA GLN A 216 0.15 -10.81 15.54
C GLN A 216 -1.35 -10.50 15.54
N SER A 217 -1.80 -9.59 14.68
CA SER A 217 -3.21 -9.16 14.66
C SER A 217 -4.10 -10.12 13.89
N ASP A 218 -5.18 -10.57 14.53
CA ASP A 218 -6.23 -11.37 13.88
C ASP A 218 -6.97 -10.65 12.75
N ILE A 219 -6.85 -9.32 12.67
CA ILE A 219 -7.43 -8.52 11.59
C ILE A 219 -6.67 -8.73 10.28
N ILE A 220 -5.34 -8.90 10.35
CA ILE A 220 -4.52 -9.15 9.17
C ILE A 220 -4.73 -10.58 8.68
N LYS A 221 -5.14 -10.74 7.44
CA LYS A 221 -5.38 -12.04 6.81
C LYS A 221 -4.32 -12.43 5.77
N LYS A 222 -3.50 -11.47 5.36
CA LYS A 222 -2.39 -11.71 4.43
C LYS A 222 -1.26 -10.72 4.70
N ILE A 223 -0.05 -11.23 4.68
CA ILE A 223 1.17 -10.44 4.70
C ILE A 223 1.81 -10.50 3.31
N SER A 224 2.15 -9.34 2.77
CA SER A 224 2.92 -9.21 1.53
C SER A 224 4.22 -8.47 1.83
N ILE A 225 5.29 -9.21 1.93
CA ILE A 225 6.63 -8.68 2.21
C ILE A 225 7.52 -8.76 0.97
N THR A 226 8.39 -7.78 0.81
CA THR A 226 9.56 -7.82 -0.06
C THR A 226 10.72 -7.37 0.80
N GLY A 227 11.73 -8.20 0.94
CA GLY A 227 12.87 -7.93 1.81
C GLY A 227 13.99 -8.93 1.61
N SER A 228 14.96 -8.91 2.51
CA SER A 228 16.06 -9.87 2.50
C SER A 228 15.63 -11.20 3.13
N ARG A 229 16.39 -12.26 2.84
CA ARG A 229 16.14 -13.60 3.41
C ARG A 229 16.18 -13.63 4.95
N SER A 230 16.93 -12.72 5.57
CA SER A 230 16.98 -12.59 7.04
C SER A 230 15.69 -12.03 7.65
N GLU A 231 14.87 -11.34 6.86
CA GLU A 231 13.58 -10.80 7.32
C GLU A 231 12.46 -11.84 7.27
N GLU A 232 12.60 -12.89 6.44
CA GLU A 232 11.63 -13.98 6.36
C GLU A 232 11.56 -14.79 7.67
N HIS A 233 12.69 -14.94 8.37
CA HIS A 233 12.76 -15.71 9.63
C HIS A 233 12.14 -15.01 10.85
N THR A 234 11.76 -13.76 10.75
CA THR A 234 11.05 -13.04 11.84
C THR A 234 9.53 -13.17 11.75
N SER A 235 9.01 -13.87 10.76
CA SER A 235 7.58 -14.06 10.48
C SER A 235 7.06 -15.48 10.73
N GLU A 236 7.91 -16.40 11.26
CA GLU A 236 7.52 -17.75 11.69
C GLU A 236 7.10 -17.82 13.15
#